data_14616781f6d0a05f86aff404f5aa9356
#
_entry.id   14616781f6d0a05f86aff404f5aa9356
#
_cell.length_a   1.000
_cell.length_b   1.000
_cell.length_c   1.000
_cell.angle_alpha   90.00
_cell.angle_beta   90.00
_cell.angle_gamma   90.00
#
_symmetry.space_group_name_H-M   'P 1'
#
loop_
_entity.id
_entity.type
_entity.pdbx_description
1 polymer ?
#
loop_
_entity_poly.entity_id
_entity_poly.type
_entity_poly.pdbx_seq_one_letter_code
_entity_poly.pdbx_strand_id
1 'polypeptide(L)'
;MTKSADIIKFWFTEIDSALWFKKDADFDRLLAERFCALHAKASVRELTDWRETPQGRLAEIIVLDQFSRNLFRDSPRAFAQDGMALVLAQEAVRFGADAALSAQERVFLYMPYMHSESVTVHEAAVQLFTRNGIQNNLDFELKHKAIIDR
;
A
#
# COMPACT_ATOMS: atom_id res chain seq x y z
N MET A 1 -0.11 -15.80 15.91
CA MET A 1 -0.98 -15.10 14.94
C MET A 1 -0.35 -13.75 14.58
N THR A 2 -0.26 -13.44 13.31
CA THR A 2 0.30 -12.17 12.84
C THR A 2 -0.62 -11.01 13.19
N LYS A 3 -0.06 -9.99 13.83
CA LYS A 3 -0.80 -8.76 14.20
C LYS A 3 -0.42 -7.63 13.25
N SER A 4 -1.25 -6.59 13.20
CA SER A 4 -0.95 -5.42 12.37
C SER A 4 0.41 -4.81 12.70
N ALA A 5 0.77 -4.75 13.99
CA ALA A 5 2.06 -4.23 14.41
C ALA A 5 3.23 -5.02 13.84
N ASP A 6 3.07 -6.32 13.60
CA ASP A 6 4.12 -7.15 13.01
C ASP A 6 4.38 -6.74 11.56
N ILE A 7 3.34 -6.36 10.82
CA ILE A 7 3.47 -5.91 9.44
C ILE A 7 4.17 -4.55 9.38
N ILE A 8 3.80 -3.62 10.25
CA ILE A 8 4.43 -2.31 10.33
C ILE A 8 5.91 -2.45 10.66
N LYS A 9 6.23 -3.29 11.65
CA LYS A 9 7.62 -3.55 12.03
C LYS A 9 8.41 -4.19 10.89
N PHE A 10 7.83 -5.20 10.24
CA PHE A 10 8.46 -5.89 9.10
C PHE A 10 8.78 -4.89 7.98
N TRP A 11 7.79 -4.12 7.55
CA TRP A 11 7.90 -3.27 6.38
C TRP A 11 8.81 -2.05 6.60
N PHE A 12 8.72 -1.44 7.77
CA PHE A 12 9.45 -0.17 8.04
C PHE A 12 10.73 -0.34 8.86
N THR A 13 10.94 -1.48 9.52
CA THR A 13 12.08 -1.66 10.41
C THR A 13 12.93 -2.88 10.07
N GLU A 14 12.32 -4.03 9.78
CA GLU A 14 13.07 -5.29 9.58
C GLU A 14 13.71 -5.38 8.20
N ILE A 15 13.06 -4.90 7.15
CA ILE A 15 13.60 -4.98 5.79
C ILE A 15 14.30 -3.67 5.43
N ASP A 16 15.27 -3.77 4.48
CA ASP A 16 15.89 -2.60 3.90
C ASP A 16 14.88 -1.89 3.00
N SER A 17 14.77 -0.57 3.12
CA SER A 17 13.86 0.24 2.29
C SER A 17 14.16 0.13 0.79
N ALA A 18 15.38 -0.25 0.42
CA ALA A 18 15.72 -0.51 -0.97
C ALA A 18 14.89 -1.64 -1.60
N LEU A 19 14.29 -2.52 -0.77
CA LEU A 19 13.46 -3.63 -1.24
C LEU A 19 12.02 -3.21 -1.57
N TRP A 20 11.58 -2.04 -1.12
CA TRP A 20 10.17 -1.63 -1.28
C TRP A 20 9.68 -1.65 -2.73
N PHE A 21 10.49 -1.18 -3.66
CA PHE A 21 10.11 -1.04 -5.06
C PHE A 21 11.02 -1.82 -6.01
N LYS A 22 11.84 -2.70 -5.46
CA LYS A 22 12.79 -3.49 -6.22
C LYS A 22 12.24 -4.88 -6.50
N LYS A 23 12.45 -5.38 -7.71
CA LYS A 23 12.17 -6.78 -8.04
C LYS A 23 13.29 -7.65 -7.45
N ASP A 24 12.95 -8.47 -6.47
CA ASP A 24 13.91 -9.34 -5.77
C ASP A 24 13.23 -10.68 -5.46
N ALA A 25 13.69 -11.73 -6.14
CA ALA A 25 13.06 -13.06 -6.02
C ALA A 25 13.20 -13.66 -4.62
N ASP A 26 14.33 -13.42 -3.95
CA ASP A 26 14.54 -13.93 -2.60
C ASP A 26 13.62 -13.25 -1.59
N PHE A 27 13.45 -11.93 -1.73
CA PHE A 27 12.52 -11.18 -0.89
C PHE A 27 11.08 -11.62 -1.13
N ASP A 28 10.67 -11.79 -2.39
CA ASP A 28 9.32 -12.25 -2.73
C ASP A 28 9.06 -13.63 -2.10
N ARG A 29 10.04 -14.51 -2.11
CA ARG A 29 9.93 -15.85 -1.52
C ARG A 29 9.81 -15.78 -0.01
N LEU A 30 10.62 -14.97 0.65
CA LEU A 30 10.56 -14.76 2.10
C LEU A 30 9.17 -14.25 2.50
N LEU A 31 8.66 -13.28 1.77
CA LEU A 31 7.36 -12.68 2.03
C LEU A 31 6.24 -13.72 1.87
N ALA A 32 6.33 -14.55 0.82
CA ALA A 32 5.35 -15.62 0.59
C ALA A 32 5.36 -16.64 1.74
N GLU A 33 6.53 -17.05 2.20
CA GLU A 33 6.65 -18.01 3.31
C GLU A 33 6.03 -17.46 4.59
N ARG A 34 6.23 -16.17 4.88
CA ARG A 34 5.76 -15.55 6.13
C ARG A 34 4.30 -15.11 6.07
N PHE A 35 3.83 -14.59 4.94
CA PHE A 35 2.59 -13.82 4.90
C PHE A 35 1.56 -14.27 3.87
N CYS A 36 1.78 -15.37 3.17
CA CYS A 36 0.82 -15.87 2.17
C CYS A 36 -0.56 -16.14 2.81
N ALA A 37 -0.59 -16.78 3.97
CA ALA A 37 -1.85 -17.07 4.67
C ALA A 37 -2.53 -15.79 5.15
N LEU A 38 -1.76 -14.82 5.64
CA LEU A 38 -2.29 -13.53 6.06
C LEU A 38 -2.90 -12.78 4.88
N HIS A 39 -2.22 -12.78 3.73
CA HIS A 39 -2.73 -12.16 2.51
C HIS A 39 -4.06 -12.78 2.10
N ALA A 40 -4.19 -14.10 2.19
CA ALA A 40 -5.45 -14.77 1.87
C ALA A 40 -6.59 -14.29 2.77
N LYS A 41 -6.33 -14.10 4.07
CA LYS A 41 -7.31 -13.55 5.01
C LYS A 41 -7.69 -12.11 4.65
N ALA A 42 -6.70 -11.28 4.35
CA ALA A 42 -6.93 -9.90 3.93
C ALA A 42 -7.82 -9.85 2.68
N SER A 43 -7.56 -10.72 1.72
CA SER A 43 -8.29 -10.77 0.45
C SER A 43 -9.77 -11.12 0.62
N VAL A 44 -10.14 -11.83 1.68
CA VAL A 44 -11.54 -12.16 1.98
C VAL A 44 -12.09 -11.32 3.14
N ARG A 45 -11.41 -10.23 3.50
CA ARG A 45 -11.87 -9.21 4.44
C ARG A 45 -11.96 -9.69 5.89
N GLU A 46 -11.03 -10.51 6.32
CA GLU A 46 -11.00 -11.05 7.67
C GLU A 46 -10.12 -10.24 8.64
N LEU A 47 -9.58 -9.09 8.22
CA LEU A 47 -8.72 -8.24 9.04
C LEU A 47 -9.42 -6.95 9.51
N THR A 48 -10.74 -7.00 9.67
CA THR A 48 -11.53 -5.80 10.00
C THR A 48 -11.12 -5.15 11.31
N ASP A 49 -10.66 -5.92 12.29
CA ASP A 49 -10.24 -5.39 13.58
C ASP A 49 -9.00 -4.49 13.47
N TRP A 50 -8.20 -4.68 12.42
CA TRP A 50 -7.03 -3.82 12.18
C TRP A 50 -7.42 -2.37 11.90
N ARG A 51 -8.64 -2.12 11.47
CA ARG A 51 -9.11 -0.78 11.10
C ARG A 51 -9.41 0.12 12.29
N GLU A 52 -9.28 -0.39 13.51
CA GLU A 52 -9.50 0.39 14.74
C GLU A 52 -8.40 1.42 14.99
N THR A 53 -7.20 1.24 14.41
CA THR A 53 -6.08 2.16 14.56
C THR A 53 -5.56 2.63 13.21
N PRO A 54 -4.96 3.83 13.12
CA PRO A 54 -4.32 4.29 11.89
C PRO A 54 -3.25 3.32 11.38
N GLN A 55 -2.42 2.79 12.28
CA GLN A 55 -1.37 1.84 11.93
C GLN A 55 -1.95 0.51 11.42
N GLY A 56 -3.04 0.05 12.03
CA GLY A 56 -3.73 -1.16 11.58
C GLY A 56 -4.33 -0.99 10.19
N ARG A 57 -4.91 0.18 9.91
CA ARG A 57 -5.43 0.51 8.57
C ARG A 57 -4.29 0.49 7.54
N LEU A 58 -3.17 1.08 7.87
CA LEU A 58 -1.99 1.08 7.00
C LEU A 58 -1.50 -0.34 6.74
N ALA A 59 -1.42 -1.16 7.78
CA ALA A 59 -0.95 -2.55 7.66
C ALA A 59 -1.83 -3.35 6.70
N GLU A 60 -3.14 -3.24 6.80
CA GLU A 60 -4.06 -3.93 5.88
C GLU A 60 -3.84 -3.48 4.43
N ILE A 61 -3.66 -2.18 4.22
CA ILE A 61 -3.41 -1.63 2.89
C ILE A 61 -2.09 -2.16 2.33
N ILE A 62 -1.03 -2.22 3.14
CA ILE A 62 0.27 -2.74 2.71
C ILE A 62 0.12 -4.21 2.27
N VAL A 63 -0.61 -5.02 3.03
CA VAL A 63 -0.84 -6.41 2.67
C VAL A 63 -1.59 -6.53 1.33
N LEU A 64 -2.63 -5.74 1.13
CA LEU A 64 -3.45 -5.82 -0.07
C LEU A 64 -2.78 -5.19 -1.30
N ASP A 65 -2.09 -4.06 -1.13
CA ASP A 65 -1.49 -3.33 -2.23
C ASP A 65 -0.08 -3.84 -2.54
N GLN A 66 0.83 -3.77 -1.56
CA GLN A 66 2.23 -4.10 -1.77
C GLN A 66 2.51 -5.59 -1.79
N PHE A 67 2.00 -6.35 -0.82
CA PHE A 67 2.25 -7.79 -0.76
C PHE A 67 1.65 -8.52 -1.96
N SER A 68 0.52 -8.08 -2.48
CA SER A 68 -0.05 -8.66 -3.70
C SER A 68 0.94 -8.62 -4.85
N ARG A 69 1.66 -7.52 -5.01
CA ARG A 69 2.66 -7.36 -6.06
C ARG A 69 3.86 -8.29 -5.87
N ASN A 70 4.29 -8.49 -4.64
CA ASN A 70 5.39 -9.41 -4.34
C ASN A 70 4.98 -10.88 -4.48
N LEU A 71 3.78 -11.25 -4.00
CA LEU A 71 3.29 -12.63 -4.00
C LEU A 71 2.93 -13.14 -5.39
N PHE A 72 2.42 -12.25 -6.24
CA PHE A 72 1.86 -12.61 -7.55
C PHE A 72 2.54 -11.86 -8.69
N ARG A 73 3.84 -11.60 -8.55
CA ARG A 73 4.62 -10.88 -9.56
C ARG A 73 4.46 -11.55 -10.93
N ASP A 74 4.28 -10.72 -11.95
CA ASP A 74 4.07 -11.14 -13.34
C ASP A 74 2.75 -11.89 -13.57
N SER A 75 1.78 -11.74 -12.67
CA SER A 75 0.45 -12.32 -12.77
C SER A 75 -0.62 -11.23 -12.58
N PRO A 76 -1.79 -11.34 -13.26
CA PRO A 76 -2.91 -10.43 -13.00
C PRO A 76 -3.36 -10.39 -11.54
N ARG A 77 -3.11 -11.46 -10.78
CA ARG A 77 -3.44 -11.52 -9.35
C ARG A 77 -2.71 -10.47 -8.52
N ALA A 78 -1.59 -9.94 -9.04
CA ALA A 78 -0.87 -8.86 -8.37
C ALA A 78 -1.74 -7.61 -8.17
N PHE A 79 -2.74 -7.42 -9.02
CA PHE A 79 -3.60 -6.24 -9.04
C PHE A 79 -5.03 -6.51 -8.58
N ALA A 80 -5.35 -7.75 -8.23
CA ALA A 80 -6.72 -8.18 -7.91
C ALA A 80 -7.30 -7.44 -6.69
N GLN A 81 -6.46 -6.98 -5.77
CA GLN A 81 -6.90 -6.31 -4.55
C GLN A 81 -6.76 -4.78 -4.61
N ASP A 82 -6.39 -4.22 -5.76
CA ASP A 82 -6.17 -2.77 -5.89
C ASP A 82 -7.43 -1.96 -5.58
N GLY A 83 -8.60 -2.42 -6.03
CA GLY A 83 -9.87 -1.74 -5.74
C GLY A 83 -10.19 -1.68 -4.26
N MET A 84 -9.99 -2.79 -3.54
CA MET A 84 -10.19 -2.85 -2.10
C MET A 84 -9.18 -1.94 -1.38
N ALA A 85 -7.91 -2.01 -1.76
CA ALA A 85 -6.86 -1.18 -1.16
C ALA A 85 -7.18 0.31 -1.33
N LEU A 86 -7.67 0.71 -2.51
CA LEU A 86 -8.04 2.09 -2.76
C LEU A 86 -9.19 2.55 -1.86
N VAL A 87 -10.25 1.75 -1.72
CA VAL A 87 -11.37 2.10 -0.84
C VAL A 87 -10.90 2.27 0.60
N LEU A 88 -10.05 1.36 1.08
CA LEU A 88 -9.48 1.45 2.43
C LEU A 88 -8.61 2.69 2.61
N ALA A 89 -7.83 3.05 1.60
CA ALA A 89 -7.02 4.27 1.63
C ALA A 89 -7.89 5.51 1.65
N GLN A 90 -8.94 5.56 0.82
CA GLN A 90 -9.89 6.66 0.78
C GLN A 90 -10.59 6.84 2.13
N GLU A 91 -11.02 5.76 2.75
CA GLU A 91 -11.65 5.82 4.08
C GLU A 91 -10.66 6.28 5.15
N ALA A 92 -9.41 5.80 5.10
CA ALA A 92 -8.38 6.24 6.04
C ALA A 92 -8.15 7.75 5.95
N VAL A 93 -8.06 8.29 4.74
CA VAL A 93 -7.91 9.75 4.52
C VAL A 93 -9.15 10.50 5.01
N ARG A 94 -10.32 9.99 4.70
CA ARG A 94 -11.60 10.59 5.10
C ARG A 94 -11.73 10.74 6.61
N PHE A 95 -11.28 9.74 7.35
CA PHE A 95 -11.32 9.76 8.82
C PHE A 95 -10.08 10.43 9.45
N GLY A 96 -9.17 10.94 8.64
CA GLY A 96 -7.99 11.63 9.15
C GLY A 96 -6.92 10.70 9.74
N ALA A 97 -6.98 9.41 9.43
CA ALA A 97 -6.02 8.44 9.96
C ALA A 97 -4.59 8.74 9.50
N ASP A 98 -4.42 9.33 8.32
CA ASP A 98 -3.11 9.69 7.77
C ASP A 98 -2.38 10.74 8.63
N ALA A 99 -3.11 11.61 9.34
CA ALA A 99 -2.50 12.60 10.20
C ALA A 99 -1.68 12.00 11.36
N ALA A 100 -2.03 10.79 11.79
CA ALA A 100 -1.34 10.09 12.88
C ALA A 100 -0.12 9.28 12.40
N LEU A 101 0.16 9.26 11.10
CA LEU A 101 1.23 8.48 10.50
C LEU A 101 2.41 9.38 10.14
N SER A 102 3.61 8.78 10.03
CA SER A 102 4.78 9.51 9.53
C SER A 102 4.66 9.75 8.04
N ALA A 103 5.48 10.67 7.50
CA ALA A 103 5.50 10.94 6.06
C ALA A 103 5.82 9.68 5.25
N GLN A 104 6.75 8.86 5.72
CA GLN A 104 7.13 7.63 5.06
C GLN A 104 6.00 6.60 5.09
N GLU A 105 5.29 6.49 6.21
CA GLU A 105 4.12 5.62 6.32
C GLU A 105 3.00 6.08 5.40
N ARG A 106 2.78 7.39 5.30
CA ARG A 106 1.76 7.96 4.42
C ARG A 106 2.00 7.62 2.94
N VAL A 107 3.25 7.44 2.52
CA VAL A 107 3.55 7.01 1.14
C VAL A 107 2.75 5.74 0.81
N PHE A 108 2.78 4.75 1.70
CA PHE A 108 2.13 3.47 1.45
C PHE A 108 0.62 3.55 1.65
N LEU A 109 0.14 4.43 2.49
CA LEU A 109 -1.29 4.70 2.61
C LEU A 109 -1.85 5.30 1.32
N TYR A 110 -1.07 6.14 0.64
CA TYR A 110 -1.48 6.83 -0.59
C TYR A 110 -1.18 6.04 -1.88
N MET A 111 -0.34 4.99 -1.82
CA MET A 111 0.00 4.19 -3.00
C MET A 111 -1.22 3.68 -3.77
N PRO A 112 -2.30 3.21 -3.12
CA PRO A 112 -3.48 2.77 -3.88
C PRO A 112 -4.05 3.84 -4.81
N TYR A 113 -3.96 5.11 -4.44
CA TYR A 113 -4.37 6.22 -5.33
C TYR A 113 -3.50 6.26 -6.59
N MET A 114 -2.17 6.06 -6.44
CA MET A 114 -1.24 6.04 -7.56
C MET A 114 -1.52 4.89 -8.53
N HIS A 115 -2.00 3.76 -8.03
CA HIS A 115 -2.27 2.57 -8.82
C HIS A 115 -3.63 2.61 -9.53
N SER A 116 -4.44 3.65 -9.32
CA SER A 116 -5.76 3.79 -9.93
C SER A 116 -5.64 4.09 -11.43
N GLU A 117 -6.65 3.66 -12.19
CA GLU A 117 -6.79 4.03 -13.60
C GLU A 117 -7.71 5.25 -13.80
N SER A 118 -8.21 5.86 -12.72
CA SER A 118 -9.11 6.99 -12.76
C SER A 118 -8.36 8.33 -12.76
N VAL A 119 -8.65 9.19 -13.73
CA VAL A 119 -8.10 10.55 -13.77
C VAL A 119 -8.46 11.32 -12.50
N THR A 120 -9.72 11.22 -12.07
CA THR A 120 -10.19 11.91 -10.86
C THR A 120 -9.43 11.47 -9.61
N VAL A 121 -9.17 10.17 -9.48
CA VAL A 121 -8.40 9.63 -8.34
C VAL A 121 -6.97 10.17 -8.38
N HIS A 122 -6.36 10.27 -9.57
CA HIS A 122 -5.00 10.81 -9.70
C HIS A 122 -4.93 12.31 -9.37
N GLU A 123 -5.98 13.06 -9.58
CA GLU A 123 -6.03 14.45 -9.13
C GLU A 123 -5.92 14.53 -7.60
N ALA A 124 -6.63 13.67 -6.90
CA ALA A 124 -6.50 13.55 -5.44
C ALA A 124 -5.10 13.06 -5.04
N ALA A 125 -4.55 12.09 -5.77
CA ALA A 125 -3.22 11.55 -5.51
C ALA A 125 -2.15 12.65 -5.56
N VAL A 126 -2.19 13.51 -6.57
CA VAL A 126 -1.23 14.61 -6.71
C VAL A 126 -1.29 15.51 -5.48
N GLN A 127 -2.48 15.84 -4.99
CA GLN A 127 -2.63 16.68 -3.81
C GLN A 127 -2.06 16.00 -2.56
N LEU A 128 -2.33 14.71 -2.38
CA LEU A 128 -1.86 13.95 -1.22
C LEU A 128 -0.33 13.84 -1.22
N PHE A 129 0.26 13.47 -2.33
CA PHE A 129 1.73 13.35 -2.42
C PHE A 129 2.43 14.71 -2.34
N THR A 130 1.81 15.77 -2.86
CA THR A 130 2.35 17.13 -2.73
C THR A 130 2.40 17.54 -1.26
N ARG A 131 1.30 17.36 -0.52
CA ARG A 131 1.25 17.69 0.90
C ARG A 131 2.18 16.84 1.73
N ASN A 132 2.39 15.59 1.33
CA ASN A 132 3.29 14.67 2.05
C ASN A 132 4.76 15.10 1.96
N GLY A 133 5.14 15.81 0.90
CA GLY A 133 6.42 16.49 0.82
C GLY A 133 7.63 15.64 0.45
N ILE A 134 7.43 14.40 0.00
CA ILE A 134 8.53 13.56 -0.47
C ILE A 134 8.57 13.64 -1.99
N GLN A 135 9.54 14.39 -2.52
CA GLN A 135 9.58 14.74 -3.94
C GLN A 135 9.61 13.54 -4.88
N ASN A 136 10.38 12.50 -4.56
CA ASN A 136 10.45 11.31 -5.41
C ASN A 136 9.08 10.65 -5.61
N ASN A 137 8.27 10.59 -4.57
CA ASN A 137 6.94 9.99 -4.66
C ASN A 137 6.01 10.85 -5.49
N LEU A 138 6.10 12.17 -5.36
CA LEU A 138 5.32 13.08 -6.19
C LEU A 138 5.71 12.92 -7.67
N ASP A 139 7.00 12.82 -7.95
CA ASP A 139 7.49 12.63 -9.32
C ASP A 139 6.96 11.33 -9.93
N PHE A 140 6.94 10.24 -9.17
CA PHE A 140 6.36 8.98 -9.61
C PHE A 140 4.86 9.10 -9.86
N GLU A 141 4.14 9.80 -8.98
CA GLU A 141 2.70 10.03 -9.18
C GLU A 141 2.44 10.79 -10.47
N LEU A 142 3.20 11.84 -10.73
CA LEU A 142 3.04 12.63 -11.94
C LEU A 142 3.28 11.81 -13.21
N LYS A 143 4.24 10.89 -13.17
CA LYS A 143 4.49 9.95 -14.29
C LYS A 143 3.32 9.00 -14.50
N HIS A 144 2.75 8.44 -13.42
CA HIS A 144 1.59 7.56 -13.50
C HIS A 144 0.37 8.31 -14.04
N LYS A 145 0.11 9.51 -13.52
CA LYS A 145 -0.99 10.36 -13.96
C LYS A 145 -0.90 10.68 -15.45
N ALA A 146 0.29 10.99 -15.94
CA ALA A 146 0.50 11.30 -17.36
C ALA A 146 0.09 10.14 -18.27
N ILE A 147 0.30 8.90 -17.83
CA ILE A 147 -0.13 7.71 -18.57
C ILE A 147 -1.65 7.60 -18.59
N ILE A 148 -2.29 7.83 -17.46
CA ILE A 148 -3.74 7.74 -17.32
C ILE A 148 -4.46 8.88 -18.07
N ASP A 149 -3.87 10.09 -18.07
CA ASP A 149 -4.44 11.26 -18.74
C ASP A 149 -4.44 11.15 -20.28
N ARG A 150 -3.73 10.20 -20.85
CA ARG A 150 -3.75 9.94 -22.30
C ARG A 150 -5.12 9.42 -22.77
#